data_466b351d487476f6d271f62b93301bf0
#
_entry.id   466b351d487476f6d271f62b93301bf0
#
_cell.length_a   1.000
_cell.length_b   1.000
_cell.length_c   1.000
_cell.angle_alpha   90.00
_cell.angle_beta   90.00
_cell.angle_gamma   90.00
#
_symmetry.space_group_name_H-M   'P 1'
#
loop_
_entity.id
_entity.type
_entity.pdbx_description
1 polymer ?
#
loop_
_entity_poly.entity_id
_entity_poly.type
_entity_poly.pdbx_seq_one_letter_code
_entity_poly.pdbx_strand_id
1 'polypeptide(L)'
;KALEADYGAKVYISGIVGPDISSTAIRERVEDWRPITDLVPLKVAEYIYQNGLYFPEDTEKIRQRLKADLKPTRYAHTMRVMMKSIELADKYDVDRKKAALAGLLHDCAKLTPEKQYELAKEYGLDVSSMAQPIIHGPLGAVRARRVFGITDNEVLSAISCHTTCKSHMTALDKIVYLADKIEQGRIYDGVEDIR
;
A
#
# COMPACT_ATOMS: atom_id res chain seq x y z
N LYS A 1 1.01 -44.08 13.48
CA LYS A 1 1.52 -45.45 13.81
C LYS A 1 2.97 -45.41 14.29
N ALA A 2 3.93 -44.76 13.58
CA ALA A 2 5.33 -44.66 14.03
C ALA A 2 5.44 -43.90 15.36
N LEU A 3 4.85 -42.72 15.48
CA LEU A 3 4.84 -41.91 16.70
C LEU A 3 4.22 -42.64 17.90
N GLU A 4 3.20 -43.46 17.67
CA GLU A 4 2.56 -44.25 18.72
C GLU A 4 3.47 -45.37 19.18
N ALA A 5 4.14 -46.08 18.24
CA ALA A 5 5.02 -47.22 18.51
C ALA A 5 6.34 -46.78 19.17
N ASP A 6 6.96 -45.71 18.66
CA ASP A 6 8.32 -45.30 19.03
C ASP A 6 8.34 -44.39 20.27
N TYR A 7 7.26 -43.61 20.51
CA TYR A 7 7.21 -42.58 21.56
C TYR A 7 6.03 -42.73 22.53
N GLY A 8 5.18 -43.75 22.38
CA GLY A 8 3.97 -43.93 23.20
C GLY A 8 2.95 -42.81 23.07
N ALA A 9 3.03 -42.02 21.99
CA ALA A 9 2.15 -40.89 21.75
C ALA A 9 0.73 -41.37 21.40
N LYS A 10 -0.29 -40.61 21.85
CA LYS A 10 -1.67 -40.81 21.36
C LYS A 10 -1.90 -39.88 20.15
N VAL A 11 -2.13 -40.46 18.99
CA VAL A 11 -2.37 -39.73 17.75
C VAL A 11 -3.85 -39.80 17.39
N TYR A 12 -4.47 -38.62 17.30
CA TYR A 12 -5.85 -38.46 16.86
C TYR A 12 -5.86 -37.81 15.48
N ILE A 13 -6.44 -38.47 14.49
CA ILE A 13 -6.65 -37.89 13.15
C ILE A 13 -8.03 -37.27 13.14
N SER A 14 -8.05 -35.91 13.03
CA SER A 14 -9.28 -35.16 12.85
C SER A 14 -9.77 -35.35 11.39
N GLY A 15 -11.07 -35.59 11.21
CA GLY A 15 -11.73 -35.58 9.90
C GLY A 15 -12.02 -34.15 9.37
N ILE A 16 -11.55 -33.12 10.08
CA ILE A 16 -11.74 -31.73 9.65
C ILE A 16 -10.82 -31.45 8.46
N VAL A 17 -11.43 -31.13 7.33
CA VAL A 17 -10.72 -30.64 6.14
C VAL A 17 -10.70 -29.13 6.21
N GLY A 18 -9.52 -28.52 6.39
CA GLY A 18 -9.35 -27.07 6.31
C GLY A 18 -9.45 -26.58 4.86
N PRO A 19 -9.56 -25.26 4.64
CA PRO A 19 -9.46 -24.69 3.30
C PRO A 19 -8.09 -25.04 2.69
N ASP A 20 -8.07 -25.23 1.37
CA ASP A 20 -6.84 -25.51 0.62
C ASP A 20 -5.99 -24.24 0.45
N ILE A 21 -5.43 -23.78 1.56
CA ILE A 21 -4.60 -22.58 1.62
C ILE A 21 -3.23 -22.97 2.16
N SER A 22 -2.18 -22.72 1.37
CA SER A 22 -0.81 -22.96 1.79
C SER A 22 -0.08 -21.66 2.11
N SER A 23 0.89 -21.72 3.01
CA SER A 23 1.79 -20.58 3.27
C SER A 23 2.63 -20.19 2.05
N THR A 24 2.88 -21.12 1.15
CA THR A 24 3.55 -20.89 -0.14
C THR A 24 2.67 -20.01 -1.04
N ALA A 25 1.39 -20.34 -1.19
CA ALA A 25 0.46 -19.54 -1.99
C ALA A 25 0.32 -18.12 -1.47
N ILE A 26 0.34 -17.91 -0.15
CA ILE A 26 0.31 -16.56 0.45
C ILE A 26 1.57 -15.78 0.07
N ARG A 27 2.76 -16.38 0.19
CA ARG A 27 4.04 -15.73 -0.16
C ARG A 27 4.12 -15.36 -1.63
N GLU A 28 3.80 -16.28 -2.51
CA GLU A 28 3.77 -16.07 -3.96
C GLU A 28 2.79 -14.95 -4.35
N ARG A 29 1.61 -14.90 -3.72
CA ARG A 29 0.66 -13.80 -3.98
C ARG A 29 1.21 -12.44 -3.56
N VAL A 30 1.86 -12.33 -2.40
CA VAL A 30 2.46 -11.07 -1.96
C VAL A 30 3.60 -10.64 -2.90
N GLU A 31 4.46 -11.58 -3.29
CA GLU A 31 5.55 -11.34 -4.24
C GLU A 31 5.05 -10.88 -5.61
N ASP A 32 3.93 -11.45 -6.07
CA ASP A 32 3.26 -11.12 -7.34
C ASP A 32 2.28 -9.94 -7.26
N TRP A 33 2.22 -9.25 -6.13
CA TRP A 33 1.28 -8.15 -5.90
C TRP A 33 -0.20 -8.55 -6.04
N ARG A 34 -0.54 -9.78 -5.72
CA ARG A 34 -1.93 -10.26 -5.69
C ARG A 34 -2.53 -10.08 -4.30
N PRO A 35 -3.84 -9.77 -4.19
CA PRO A 35 -4.52 -9.72 -2.91
C PRO A 35 -4.41 -11.03 -2.14
N ILE A 36 -4.38 -10.95 -0.79
CA ILE A 36 -4.38 -12.10 0.10
C ILE A 36 -5.54 -12.10 1.10
N THR A 37 -6.45 -11.13 0.99
CA THR A 37 -7.57 -10.96 1.90
C THR A 37 -8.63 -12.05 1.79
N ASP A 38 -8.63 -12.82 0.70
CA ASP A 38 -9.42 -14.03 0.50
C ASP A 38 -8.75 -15.29 1.07
N LEU A 39 -7.44 -15.25 1.35
CA LEU A 39 -6.67 -16.39 1.88
C LEU A 39 -6.47 -16.32 3.40
N VAL A 40 -6.43 -15.12 3.98
CA VAL A 40 -6.17 -14.91 5.40
C VAL A 40 -7.09 -13.86 6.00
N PRO A 41 -7.39 -13.93 7.32
CA PRO A 41 -8.11 -12.87 8.00
C PRO A 41 -7.47 -11.50 7.77
N LEU A 42 -8.29 -10.45 7.66
CA LEU A 42 -7.83 -9.08 7.38
C LEU A 42 -6.68 -8.63 8.29
N LYS A 43 -6.75 -8.90 9.59
CA LYS A 43 -5.67 -8.56 10.54
C LYS A 43 -4.36 -9.26 10.24
N VAL A 44 -4.39 -10.46 9.69
CA VAL A 44 -3.19 -11.20 9.27
C VAL A 44 -2.63 -10.58 7.99
N ALA A 45 -3.48 -10.23 7.03
CA ALA A 45 -3.07 -9.50 5.84
C ALA A 45 -2.42 -8.16 6.22
N GLU A 46 -3.06 -7.36 7.06
CA GLU A 46 -2.49 -6.11 7.58
C GLU A 46 -1.12 -6.32 8.26
N TYR A 47 -0.98 -7.36 9.07
CA TYR A 47 0.29 -7.69 9.71
C TYR A 47 1.40 -8.00 8.70
N ILE A 48 1.10 -8.83 7.68
CA ILE A 48 2.03 -9.15 6.60
C ILE A 48 2.49 -7.88 5.88
N TYR A 49 1.56 -7.03 5.48
CA TYR A 49 1.85 -5.79 4.74
C TYR A 49 2.60 -4.78 5.61
N GLN A 50 2.16 -4.53 6.85
CA GLN A 50 2.81 -3.57 7.77
C GLN A 50 4.25 -3.95 8.13
N ASN A 51 4.54 -5.25 8.20
CA ASN A 51 5.87 -5.75 8.49
C ASN A 51 6.71 -6.03 7.23
N GLY A 52 6.15 -5.84 6.02
CA GLY A 52 6.83 -6.04 4.75
C GLY A 52 7.25 -7.48 4.51
N LEU A 53 6.47 -8.43 5.04
CA LEU A 53 6.78 -9.84 4.88
C LEU A 53 6.52 -10.25 3.43
N TYR A 54 7.51 -10.93 2.85
CA TYR A 54 7.46 -11.51 1.50
C TYR A 54 7.43 -10.51 0.34
N PHE A 55 7.69 -9.23 0.57
CA PHE A 55 7.81 -8.24 -0.50
C PHE A 55 9.12 -8.40 -1.27
N PRO A 56 9.14 -8.01 -2.57
CA PRO A 56 10.38 -7.84 -3.31
C PRO A 56 11.35 -6.86 -2.62
N GLU A 57 12.67 -7.13 -2.74
CA GLU A 57 13.71 -6.36 -2.02
C GLU A 57 13.67 -4.85 -2.29
N ASP A 58 13.37 -4.45 -3.54
CA ASP A 58 13.28 -3.04 -3.91
C ASP A 58 12.17 -2.32 -3.14
N THR A 59 11.05 -3.01 -2.91
CA THR A 59 9.94 -2.47 -2.11
C THR A 59 10.30 -2.34 -0.65
N GLU A 60 11.07 -3.27 -0.12
CA GLU A 60 11.52 -3.22 1.27
C GLU A 60 12.39 -1.98 1.52
N LYS A 61 13.27 -1.61 0.61
CA LYS A 61 14.08 -0.38 0.69
C LYS A 61 13.20 0.88 0.72
N ILE A 62 12.19 0.94 -0.15
CA ILE A 62 11.21 2.05 -0.16
C ILE A 62 10.47 2.10 1.18
N ARG A 63 9.98 0.98 1.66
CA ARG A 63 9.21 0.84 2.89
C ARG A 63 10.00 1.28 4.12
N GLN A 64 11.27 0.85 4.24
CA GLN A 64 12.16 1.23 5.35
C GLN A 64 12.38 2.74 5.37
N ARG A 65 12.60 3.35 4.22
CA ARG A 65 12.75 4.80 4.11
C ARG A 65 11.48 5.54 4.53
N LEU A 66 10.30 5.11 4.08
CA LEU A 66 9.03 5.71 4.48
C LEU A 66 8.76 5.55 5.98
N LYS A 67 9.13 4.40 6.56
CA LYS A 67 8.99 4.15 8.01
C LYS A 67 9.87 5.10 8.84
N ALA A 68 11.04 5.49 8.33
CA ALA A 68 11.91 6.46 8.97
C ALA A 68 11.41 7.91 8.83
N ASP A 69 10.78 8.24 7.69
CA ASP A 69 10.39 9.61 7.35
C ASP A 69 8.99 9.99 7.87
N LEU A 70 8.08 9.02 8.00
CA LEU A 70 6.68 9.25 8.34
C LEU A 70 6.38 8.94 9.82
N LYS A 71 5.40 9.65 10.39
CA LYS A 71 4.86 9.28 11.71
C LYS A 71 4.27 7.86 11.66
N PRO A 72 4.34 7.06 12.75
CA PRO A 72 3.85 5.68 12.76
C PRO A 72 2.39 5.52 12.27
N THR A 73 1.50 6.43 12.65
CA THR A 73 0.09 6.42 12.20
C THR A 73 -0.05 6.67 10.71
N ARG A 74 0.78 7.55 10.14
CA ARG A 74 0.79 7.84 8.70
C ARG A 74 1.40 6.66 7.93
N TYR A 75 2.47 6.07 8.42
CA TYR A 75 3.03 4.87 7.84
C TYR A 75 2.01 3.71 7.78
N ALA A 76 1.30 3.45 8.89
CA ALA A 76 0.27 2.42 8.93
C ALA A 76 -0.87 2.70 7.93
N HIS A 77 -1.32 3.95 7.80
CA HIS A 77 -2.26 4.39 6.77
C HIS A 77 -1.73 4.09 5.36
N THR A 78 -0.50 4.48 5.07
CA THR A 78 0.15 4.27 3.77
C THR A 78 0.17 2.77 3.39
N MET A 79 0.45 1.88 4.34
CA MET A 79 0.43 0.44 4.10
C MET A 79 -0.99 -0.08 3.80
N ARG A 80 -2.03 0.44 4.46
CA ARG A 80 -3.43 0.09 4.16
C ARG A 80 -3.89 0.63 2.80
N VAL A 81 -3.45 1.85 2.43
CA VAL A 81 -3.72 2.40 1.09
C VAL A 81 -3.07 1.54 0.01
N MET A 82 -1.81 1.11 0.21
CA MET A 82 -1.15 0.18 -0.72
C MET A 82 -1.96 -1.11 -0.88
N MET A 83 -2.36 -1.74 0.23
CA MET A 83 -3.16 -2.97 0.21
C MET A 83 -4.49 -2.78 -0.54
N LYS A 84 -5.22 -1.68 -0.25
CA LYS A 84 -6.47 -1.35 -0.93
C LYS A 84 -6.27 -1.02 -2.41
N SER A 85 -5.15 -0.39 -2.78
CA SER A 85 -4.81 -0.13 -4.19
C SER A 85 -4.57 -1.42 -4.96
N ILE A 86 -3.91 -2.42 -4.35
CA ILE A 86 -3.72 -3.75 -4.95
C ILE A 86 -5.07 -4.45 -5.18
N GLU A 87 -5.96 -4.44 -4.17
CA GLU A 87 -7.29 -5.05 -4.28
C GLU A 87 -8.11 -4.41 -5.41
N LEU A 88 -8.13 -3.08 -5.49
CA LEU A 88 -8.84 -2.37 -6.54
C LEU A 88 -8.21 -2.62 -7.93
N ALA A 89 -6.87 -2.67 -8.01
CA ALA A 89 -6.17 -2.94 -9.25
C ALA A 89 -6.49 -4.36 -9.78
N ASP A 90 -6.53 -5.35 -8.90
CA ASP A 90 -6.93 -6.71 -9.24
C ASP A 90 -8.39 -6.77 -9.72
N LYS A 91 -9.29 -6.07 -9.02
CA LYS A 91 -10.71 -6.00 -9.36
C LYS A 91 -10.99 -5.34 -10.72
N TYR A 92 -10.21 -4.33 -11.08
CA TYR A 92 -10.43 -3.50 -12.29
C TYR A 92 -9.40 -3.75 -13.40
N ASP A 93 -8.66 -4.85 -13.34
CA ASP A 93 -7.65 -5.26 -14.32
C ASP A 93 -6.63 -4.16 -14.64
N VAL A 94 -6.10 -3.53 -13.58
CA VAL A 94 -5.03 -2.54 -13.65
C VAL A 94 -3.74 -3.16 -13.10
N ASP A 95 -2.58 -2.68 -13.57
CA ASP A 95 -1.28 -3.18 -13.10
C ASP A 95 -1.14 -3.05 -11.58
N ARG A 96 -1.14 -4.19 -10.89
CA ARG A 96 -1.07 -4.26 -9.42
C ARG A 96 0.23 -3.72 -8.85
N LYS A 97 1.36 -3.90 -9.56
CA LYS A 97 2.66 -3.36 -9.13
C LYS A 97 2.65 -1.84 -9.18
N LYS A 98 2.12 -1.24 -10.26
CA LYS A 98 1.95 0.22 -10.34
C LYS A 98 1.03 0.73 -9.24
N ALA A 99 -0.08 0.04 -8.98
CA ALA A 99 -1.02 0.41 -7.92
C ALA A 99 -0.40 0.31 -6.53
N ALA A 100 0.36 -0.75 -6.27
CA ALA A 100 1.11 -0.93 -5.03
C ALA A 100 2.12 0.21 -4.81
N LEU A 101 2.94 0.52 -5.81
CA LEU A 101 3.94 1.59 -5.72
C LEU A 101 3.28 2.97 -5.54
N ALA A 102 2.22 3.26 -6.29
CA ALA A 102 1.52 4.54 -6.18
C ALA A 102 0.84 4.67 -4.80
N GLY A 103 0.16 3.62 -4.32
CA GLY A 103 -0.44 3.59 -2.98
C GLY A 103 0.60 3.69 -1.86
N LEU A 104 1.75 3.01 -1.99
CA LEU A 104 2.85 3.09 -1.02
C LEU A 104 3.47 4.48 -0.96
N LEU A 105 3.51 5.22 -2.07
CA LEU A 105 4.20 6.50 -2.19
C LEU A 105 3.28 7.72 -2.20
N HIS A 106 1.92 7.54 -2.19
CA HIS A 106 0.99 8.65 -2.32
C HIS A 106 1.24 9.78 -1.30
N ASP A 107 1.53 9.42 -0.08
CA ASP A 107 1.78 10.34 1.05
C ASP A 107 3.27 10.49 1.41
N CYS A 108 4.20 10.09 0.54
CA CYS A 108 5.64 10.12 0.84
C CYS A 108 6.16 11.54 1.17
N ALA A 109 5.46 12.59 0.74
CA ALA A 109 5.76 13.98 1.08
C ALA A 109 4.79 14.61 2.10
N LYS A 110 3.98 13.80 2.81
CA LYS A 110 3.08 14.29 3.89
C LYS A 110 3.88 14.54 5.18
N LEU A 111 4.76 15.51 5.11
CA LEU A 111 5.64 15.98 6.18
C LEU A 111 5.03 17.22 6.86
N THR A 112 5.77 17.84 7.79
CA THR A 112 5.34 19.13 8.35
C THR A 112 5.32 20.20 7.27
N PRO A 113 4.48 21.26 7.40
CA PRO A 113 4.41 22.34 6.41
C PRO A 113 5.78 22.92 6.06
N GLU A 114 6.61 23.20 7.06
CA GLU A 114 7.94 23.77 6.90
C GLU A 114 8.80 22.85 6.00
N LYS A 115 8.84 21.55 6.30
CA LYS A 115 9.58 20.59 5.48
C LYS A 115 9.04 20.44 4.07
N GLN A 116 7.73 20.58 3.88
CA GLN A 116 7.15 20.56 2.53
C GLN A 116 7.62 21.76 1.71
N TYR A 117 7.64 22.97 2.28
CA TYR A 117 8.13 24.16 1.60
C TYR A 117 9.64 24.11 1.33
N GLU A 118 10.45 23.62 2.29
CA GLU A 118 11.88 23.40 2.11
C GLU A 118 12.16 22.45 0.93
N LEU A 119 11.50 21.29 0.90
CA LEU A 119 11.65 20.31 -0.17
C LEU A 119 11.13 20.83 -1.52
N ALA A 120 10.01 21.56 -1.54
CA ALA A 120 9.50 22.17 -2.76
C ALA A 120 10.54 23.15 -3.35
N LYS A 121 11.15 23.99 -2.51
CA LYS A 121 12.24 24.89 -2.91
C LYS A 121 13.47 24.13 -3.42
N GLU A 122 13.92 23.11 -2.68
CA GLU A 122 15.06 22.25 -3.06
C GLU A 122 14.82 21.57 -4.41
N TYR A 123 13.58 21.13 -4.66
CA TYR A 123 13.22 20.43 -5.89
C TYR A 123 12.86 21.35 -7.05
N GLY A 124 12.79 22.66 -6.82
CA GLY A 124 12.41 23.64 -7.83
C GLY A 124 10.93 23.56 -8.20
N LEU A 125 10.08 23.09 -7.27
CA LEU A 125 8.63 23.01 -7.45
C LEU A 125 7.98 24.30 -6.94
N ASP A 126 7.35 25.07 -7.83
CA ASP A 126 6.56 26.22 -7.43
C ASP A 126 5.24 25.77 -6.81
N VAL A 127 5.06 26.08 -5.54
CA VAL A 127 3.86 25.78 -4.75
C VAL A 127 3.15 27.05 -4.26
N SER A 128 3.54 28.23 -4.75
CA SER A 128 3.05 29.53 -4.26
C SER A 128 1.54 29.73 -4.44
N SER A 129 0.97 29.11 -5.47
CA SER A 129 -0.48 29.14 -5.76
C SER A 129 -1.27 27.98 -5.13
N MET A 130 -0.60 27.06 -4.42
CA MET A 130 -1.23 25.87 -3.87
C MET A 130 -1.63 26.07 -2.41
N ALA A 131 -2.83 25.60 -2.04
CA ALA A 131 -3.21 25.49 -0.64
C ALA A 131 -2.33 24.44 0.07
N GLN A 132 -1.87 24.76 1.28
CA GLN A 132 -0.92 23.92 2.03
C GLN A 132 -1.36 22.43 2.13
N PRO A 133 -2.64 22.10 2.38
CA PRO A 133 -3.05 20.69 2.51
C PRO A 133 -2.88 19.82 1.26
N ILE A 134 -2.74 20.42 0.08
CA ILE A 134 -2.62 19.68 -1.20
C ILE A 134 -1.21 19.65 -1.78
N ILE A 135 -0.27 20.42 -1.21
CA ILE A 135 1.14 20.48 -1.69
C ILE A 135 1.78 19.08 -1.75
N HIS A 136 1.47 18.22 -0.77
CA HIS A 136 2.12 16.90 -0.66
C HIS A 136 1.86 15.98 -1.86
N GLY A 137 0.80 16.16 -2.63
CA GLY A 137 0.53 15.36 -3.83
C GLY A 137 1.58 15.62 -4.91
N PRO A 138 1.63 16.83 -5.51
CA PRO A 138 2.65 17.18 -6.51
C PRO A 138 4.09 17.04 -5.98
N LEU A 139 4.35 17.45 -4.74
CA LEU A 139 5.65 17.28 -4.10
C LEU A 139 6.03 15.80 -3.94
N GLY A 140 5.05 14.96 -3.63
CA GLY A 140 5.20 13.51 -3.52
C GLY A 140 5.63 12.87 -4.83
N ALA A 141 5.05 13.28 -5.94
CA ALA A 141 5.45 12.79 -7.27
C ALA A 141 6.90 13.18 -7.60
N VAL A 142 7.31 14.42 -7.31
CA VAL A 142 8.72 14.83 -7.49
C VAL A 142 9.66 14.04 -6.59
N ARG A 143 9.28 13.87 -5.31
CA ARG A 143 10.05 13.08 -4.35
C ARG A 143 10.13 11.60 -4.74
N ALA A 144 9.02 11.01 -5.21
CA ALA A 144 8.99 9.63 -5.70
C ALA A 144 10.00 9.43 -6.84
N ARG A 145 10.09 10.36 -7.76
CA ARG A 145 11.08 10.33 -8.83
C ARG A 145 12.51 10.48 -8.33
N ARG A 146 12.81 11.48 -7.50
CA ARG A 146 14.18 11.83 -7.09
C ARG A 146 14.77 10.91 -6.05
N VAL A 147 13.97 10.50 -5.07
CA VAL A 147 14.42 9.76 -3.88
C VAL A 147 14.20 8.26 -4.01
N PHE A 148 13.09 7.86 -4.65
CA PHE A 148 12.69 6.46 -4.75
C PHE A 148 12.88 5.89 -6.17
N GLY A 149 13.40 6.70 -7.12
CA GLY A 149 13.74 6.24 -8.46
C GLY A 149 12.54 5.88 -9.34
N ILE A 150 11.34 6.36 -9.02
CA ILE A 150 10.14 6.07 -9.80
C ILE A 150 10.19 6.86 -11.11
N THR A 151 10.20 6.16 -12.23
CA THR A 151 10.21 6.75 -13.58
C THR A 151 8.89 6.61 -14.33
N ASP A 152 8.01 5.71 -13.89
CA ASP A 152 6.70 5.48 -14.51
C ASP A 152 5.78 6.68 -14.31
N ASN A 153 5.37 7.30 -15.42
CA ASN A 153 4.57 8.52 -15.40
C ASN A 153 3.12 8.28 -14.90
N GLU A 154 2.57 7.07 -15.04
CA GLU A 154 1.24 6.76 -14.50
C GLU A 154 1.28 6.70 -12.97
N VAL A 155 2.32 6.07 -12.40
CA VAL A 155 2.55 6.03 -10.95
C VAL A 155 2.73 7.45 -10.41
N LEU A 156 3.57 8.26 -11.05
CA LEU A 156 3.82 9.66 -10.64
C LEU A 156 2.56 10.51 -10.75
N SER A 157 1.76 10.30 -11.79
CA SER A 157 0.46 10.96 -11.95
C SER A 157 -0.49 10.63 -10.80
N ALA A 158 -0.65 9.35 -10.50
CA ALA A 158 -1.53 8.90 -9.41
C ALA A 158 -1.10 9.47 -8.05
N ILE A 159 0.21 9.52 -7.77
CA ILE A 159 0.74 10.18 -6.57
C ILE A 159 0.40 11.68 -6.58
N SER A 160 0.59 12.35 -7.71
CA SER A 160 0.40 13.81 -7.79
C SER A 160 -1.06 14.24 -7.56
N CYS A 161 -2.03 13.50 -8.10
CA CYS A 161 -3.44 13.90 -8.11
C CYS A 161 -4.32 13.21 -7.07
N HIS A 162 -3.76 12.40 -6.16
CA HIS A 162 -4.54 11.61 -5.21
C HIS A 162 -5.40 12.44 -4.24
N THR A 163 -5.10 13.73 -4.06
CA THR A 163 -5.89 14.63 -3.19
C THR A 163 -6.88 15.50 -3.96
N THR A 164 -6.49 15.96 -5.15
CA THR A 164 -7.21 17.02 -5.89
C THR A 164 -7.98 16.50 -7.09
N CYS A 165 -7.73 15.27 -7.52
CA CYS A 165 -8.15 14.77 -8.82
C CYS A 165 -7.55 15.60 -9.99
N LYS A 166 -7.95 15.30 -11.20
CA LYS A 166 -7.67 16.05 -12.44
C LYS A 166 -8.74 15.74 -13.49
N SER A 167 -8.82 16.54 -14.55
CA SER A 167 -9.86 16.42 -15.57
C SER A 167 -9.89 15.06 -16.29
N HIS A 168 -8.75 14.45 -16.55
CA HIS A 168 -8.63 13.16 -17.24
C HIS A 168 -7.84 12.17 -16.38
N MET A 169 -8.51 11.59 -15.36
CA MET A 169 -7.93 10.57 -14.49
C MET A 169 -7.84 9.23 -15.22
N THR A 170 -6.65 8.62 -15.19
CA THR A 170 -6.47 7.21 -15.58
C THR A 170 -7.16 6.28 -14.58
N ALA A 171 -7.26 5.00 -14.90
CA ALA A 171 -7.77 4.00 -13.95
C ALA A 171 -6.89 3.94 -12.69
N LEU A 172 -5.56 4.02 -12.85
CA LEU A 172 -4.62 4.05 -11.73
C LEU A 172 -4.79 5.29 -10.83
N ASP A 173 -4.99 6.48 -11.43
CA ASP A 173 -5.27 7.70 -10.66
C ASP A 173 -6.51 7.54 -9.77
N LYS A 174 -7.59 6.96 -10.33
CA LYS A 174 -8.85 6.71 -9.62
C LYS A 174 -8.69 5.69 -8.50
N ILE A 175 -7.92 4.63 -8.75
CA ILE A 175 -7.63 3.59 -7.76
C ILE A 175 -6.94 4.19 -6.54
N VAL A 176 -5.88 4.96 -6.72
CA VAL A 176 -5.14 5.53 -5.60
C VAL A 176 -5.96 6.58 -4.86
N TYR A 177 -6.69 7.43 -5.59
CA TYR A 177 -7.62 8.39 -5.00
C TYR A 177 -8.68 7.70 -4.13
N LEU A 178 -9.32 6.64 -4.65
CA LEU A 178 -10.34 5.91 -3.93
C LEU A 178 -9.75 5.13 -2.75
N ALA A 179 -8.64 4.44 -2.95
CA ALA A 179 -7.97 3.66 -1.90
C ALA A 179 -7.64 4.51 -0.67
N ASP A 180 -7.16 5.75 -0.86
CA ASP A 180 -6.92 6.70 0.24
C ASP A 180 -8.20 7.04 1.01
N LYS A 181 -9.36 7.04 0.37
CA LYS A 181 -10.65 7.36 1.03
C LYS A 181 -11.27 6.17 1.74
N ILE A 182 -11.08 4.94 1.22
CA ILE A 182 -11.82 3.76 1.69
C ILE A 182 -10.94 2.69 2.36
N GLU A 183 -9.65 2.93 2.60
CA GLU A 183 -8.82 1.97 3.33
C GLU A 183 -9.42 1.67 4.72
N GLN A 184 -9.11 0.49 5.28
CA GLN A 184 -9.79 -0.05 6.46
C GLN A 184 -9.71 0.81 7.73
N GLY A 185 -8.74 1.71 7.82
CA GLY A 185 -8.59 2.64 8.94
C GLY A 185 -9.41 3.93 8.79
N ARG A 186 -10.10 4.14 7.67
CA ARG A 186 -10.96 5.31 7.49
C ARG A 186 -12.29 5.12 8.21
N ILE A 187 -12.67 6.10 9.02
CA ILE A 187 -13.92 6.12 9.78
C ILE A 187 -14.60 7.46 9.53
N TYR A 188 -15.68 7.45 8.75
CA TYR A 188 -16.57 8.58 8.53
C TYR A 188 -17.92 8.06 8.02
N ASP A 189 -18.98 8.88 8.13
CA ASP A 189 -20.34 8.49 7.75
C ASP A 189 -20.41 8.12 6.26
N GLY A 190 -20.95 6.93 5.95
CA GLY A 190 -21.10 6.41 4.59
C GLY A 190 -19.86 5.72 4.01
N VAL A 191 -18.76 5.61 4.76
CA VAL A 191 -17.55 4.92 4.24
C VAL A 191 -17.82 3.45 3.91
N GLU A 192 -18.66 2.78 4.66
CA GLU A 192 -19.00 1.37 4.43
C GLU A 192 -19.84 1.19 3.14
N ASP A 193 -20.61 2.19 2.73
CA ASP A 193 -21.43 2.13 1.53
C ASP A 193 -20.61 2.18 0.23
N ILE A 194 -19.34 2.66 0.33
CA ILE A 194 -18.43 2.82 -0.82
C ILE A 194 -17.25 1.84 -0.80
N ARG A 195 -17.12 0.98 0.21
CA ARG A 195 -16.10 -0.08 0.30
C ARG A 195 -16.47 -1.29 -0.53
#